data_93547a36b31e3874b083bf8c0db49314
#
_entry.id   93547a36b31e3874b083bf8c0db49314
#
_cell.length_a   1.000
_cell.length_b   1.000
_cell.length_c   1.000
_cell.angle_alpha   90.00
_cell.angle_beta   90.00
_cell.angle_gamma   90.00
#
_symmetry.space_group_name_H-M   'P 1'
#
loop_
_entity.id
_entity.type
_entity.pdbx_description
1 polymer ?
#
loop_
_entity_poly.entity_id
_entity_poly.type
_entity_poly.pdbx_seq_one_letter_code
_entity_poly.pdbx_strand_id
1 'polypeptide(L)'
;MNRHFAVTLVALPCLAQAAELTVNPDAGNNSFSAVFDAALGERINAVSSAVGCDVTYDEKSGLASGRCSVPLESIRVDNDDTKSDHFRQWATNKKSDPKDCRLEATFKSVKLGPLAPEQPFPFSTEIPFTVCGRPRADGGTEKVTGTALLFPPGAYGDKETIRIRAEVSNFDRDAYRIGPKYTEGWLARVQTLAKVVAEKGTIDLSLFARVK
;
A
#
# COMPACT_ATOMS: atom_id res chain seq x y z
N MET A 1 -61.19 36.39 10.55
CA MET A 1 -60.18 36.31 9.49
C MET A 1 -58.94 35.69 10.07
N ASN A 2 -58.79 34.35 9.98
CA ASN A 2 -57.60 33.60 10.45
C ASN A 2 -56.64 33.42 9.28
N ARG A 3 -55.46 34.05 9.36
CA ARG A 3 -54.36 33.85 8.42
C ARG A 3 -53.47 32.74 8.95
N HIS A 4 -53.50 31.55 8.31
CA HIS A 4 -52.55 30.51 8.56
C HIS A 4 -51.24 30.83 7.81
N PHE A 5 -50.17 31.06 8.55
CA PHE A 5 -48.81 31.15 8.00
C PHE A 5 -48.28 29.72 7.86
N ALA A 6 -48.11 29.22 6.65
CA ALA A 6 -47.42 28.00 6.36
C ALA A 6 -45.91 28.29 6.40
N VAL A 7 -45.19 27.72 7.36
CA VAL A 7 -43.72 27.75 7.42
C VAL A 7 -43.22 26.58 6.58
N THR A 8 -42.69 26.92 5.41
CA THR A 8 -42.03 25.90 4.55
C THR A 8 -40.61 25.66 5.09
N LEU A 9 -40.40 24.51 5.72
CA LEU A 9 -39.06 24.09 6.13
C LEU A 9 -38.28 23.67 4.86
N VAL A 10 -37.32 24.49 4.44
CA VAL A 10 -36.37 24.15 3.38
C VAL A 10 -35.30 23.27 4.02
N ALA A 11 -35.36 21.95 3.78
CA ALA A 11 -34.29 21.03 4.12
C ALA A 11 -33.11 21.33 3.19
N LEU A 12 -32.07 21.98 3.70
CA LEU A 12 -30.79 22.08 3.01
C LEU A 12 -30.19 20.67 2.88
N PRO A 13 -29.80 20.23 1.67
CA PRO A 13 -29.07 18.98 1.51
C PRO A 13 -27.73 19.14 2.21
N CYS A 14 -27.50 18.35 3.26
CA CYS A 14 -26.19 18.20 3.87
C CYS A 14 -25.28 17.54 2.82
N LEU A 15 -24.47 18.33 2.14
CA LEU A 15 -23.44 17.82 1.23
C LEU A 15 -22.47 16.97 2.07
N ALA A 16 -22.48 15.67 1.83
CA ALA A 16 -21.50 14.77 2.40
C ALA A 16 -20.14 15.16 1.84
N GLN A 17 -19.27 15.62 2.68
CA GLN A 17 -17.93 16.00 2.31
C GLN A 17 -17.06 14.74 2.42
N ALA A 18 -16.38 14.38 1.33
CA ALA A 18 -15.38 13.33 1.37
C ALA A 18 -14.17 13.82 2.19
N ALA A 19 -13.68 13.01 3.11
CA ALA A 19 -12.49 13.32 3.89
C ALA A 19 -11.23 13.06 3.06
N GLU A 20 -10.34 14.05 3.03
CA GLU A 20 -9.00 13.90 2.48
C GLU A 20 -8.08 13.35 3.57
N LEU A 21 -7.51 12.16 3.32
CA LEU A 21 -6.60 11.48 4.23
C LEU A 21 -5.20 11.44 3.65
N THR A 22 -4.19 11.50 4.50
CA THR A 22 -2.79 11.33 4.13
C THR A 22 -2.08 10.35 5.05
N VAL A 23 -1.22 9.51 4.48
CA VAL A 23 -0.21 8.75 5.19
C VAL A 23 1.12 9.46 4.98
N ASN A 24 1.67 10.02 6.06
CA ASN A 24 2.94 10.76 5.99
C ASN A 24 4.12 9.78 6.00
N PRO A 25 4.97 9.73 4.94
CA PRO A 25 6.12 8.83 4.86
C PRO A 25 7.18 9.14 5.93
N ASP A 26 7.25 10.37 6.43
CA ASP A 26 8.24 10.80 7.42
C ASP A 26 7.79 10.59 8.87
N ALA A 27 6.58 10.09 9.09
CA ALA A 27 6.03 9.89 10.44
C ALA A 27 6.71 8.77 11.23
N GLY A 28 7.43 7.86 10.56
CA GLY A 28 8.17 6.75 11.20
C GLY A 28 7.31 5.64 11.81
N ASN A 29 5.98 5.78 11.78
CA ASN A 29 5.03 4.81 12.36
C ASN A 29 4.33 3.94 11.31
N ASN A 30 4.60 4.17 10.03
CA ASN A 30 4.12 3.34 8.94
C ASN A 30 5.11 2.20 8.68
N SER A 31 4.64 1.09 8.17
CA SER A 31 5.51 -0.02 7.78
C SER A 31 5.02 -0.71 6.51
N PHE A 32 5.99 -1.00 5.67
CA PHE A 32 5.93 -1.93 4.56
C PHE A 32 6.90 -3.07 4.87
N SER A 33 6.47 -4.30 4.66
CA SER A 33 7.30 -5.50 4.73
C SER A 33 6.97 -6.42 3.58
N ALA A 34 8.00 -6.95 2.91
CA ALA A 34 7.84 -7.99 1.90
C ALA A 34 8.75 -9.17 2.26
N VAL A 35 8.16 -10.35 2.42
CA VAL A 35 8.84 -11.56 2.89
C VAL A 35 8.80 -12.62 1.80
N PHE A 36 9.96 -13.15 1.46
CA PHE A 36 10.13 -14.24 0.51
C PHE A 36 10.92 -15.37 1.15
N ASP A 37 10.46 -16.60 0.96
CA ASP A 37 11.24 -17.76 1.38
C ASP A 37 12.48 -17.91 0.49
N ALA A 38 13.58 -18.39 1.10
CA ALA A 38 14.83 -18.68 0.41
C ALA A 38 15.24 -20.14 0.64
N ALA A 39 16.25 -20.60 -0.10
CA ALA A 39 16.77 -21.96 0.11
C ALA A 39 17.28 -22.13 1.53
N LEU A 40 17.34 -23.37 1.97
CA LEU A 40 17.78 -23.76 3.32
C LEU A 40 16.89 -23.27 4.46
N GLY A 41 15.65 -22.86 4.16
CA GLY A 41 14.71 -22.37 5.17
C GLY A 41 14.96 -20.93 5.63
N GLU A 42 15.79 -20.18 4.94
CA GLU A 42 15.99 -18.76 5.18
C GLU A 42 14.78 -17.95 4.69
N ARG A 43 14.60 -16.76 5.25
CA ARG A 43 13.63 -15.75 4.81
C ARG A 43 14.33 -14.46 4.46
N ILE A 44 13.99 -13.92 3.32
CA ILE A 44 14.44 -12.60 2.88
C ILE A 44 13.36 -11.58 3.25
N ASN A 45 13.75 -10.57 4.00
CA ASN A 45 12.84 -9.57 4.54
C ASN A 45 13.19 -8.18 4.01
N ALA A 46 12.32 -7.61 3.20
CA ALA A 46 12.47 -6.25 2.66
C ALA A 46 11.53 -5.31 3.38
N VAL A 47 12.04 -4.28 4.05
CA VAL A 47 11.26 -3.39 4.91
C VAL A 47 11.48 -1.92 4.57
N SER A 48 10.45 -1.10 4.80
CA SER A 48 10.52 0.36 4.74
C SER A 48 9.49 0.99 5.68
N SER A 49 9.81 2.15 6.27
CA SER A 49 8.86 3.01 6.97
C SER A 49 8.36 4.17 6.10
N ALA A 50 8.98 4.42 4.95
CA ALA A 50 8.70 5.55 4.08
C ALA A 50 7.48 5.28 3.16
N VAL A 51 6.37 4.87 3.74
CA VAL A 51 5.11 4.67 3.01
C VAL A 51 4.32 5.96 3.00
N GLY A 52 3.98 6.46 1.82
CA GLY A 52 3.11 7.63 1.64
C GLY A 52 1.84 7.29 0.91
N CYS A 53 0.70 7.86 1.34
CA CYS A 53 -0.57 7.73 0.63
C CYS A 53 -1.31 9.07 0.61
N ASP A 54 -2.05 9.29 -0.49
CA ASP A 54 -3.11 10.27 -0.60
C ASP A 54 -4.42 9.53 -0.89
N VAL A 55 -5.42 9.71 -0.03
CA VAL A 55 -6.66 8.95 -0.06
C VAL A 55 -7.85 9.89 0.14
N THR A 56 -8.87 9.74 -0.69
CA THR A 56 -10.19 10.34 -0.48
C THR A 56 -11.12 9.28 0.07
N TYR A 57 -11.74 9.55 1.21
CA TYR A 57 -12.65 8.63 1.89
C TYR A 57 -14.03 9.26 2.04
N ASP A 58 -15.04 8.59 1.52
CA ASP A 58 -16.45 8.96 1.69
C ASP A 58 -17.02 8.23 2.89
N GLU A 59 -17.25 8.94 3.99
CA GLU A 59 -17.75 8.38 5.24
C GLU A 59 -19.13 7.72 5.11
N LYS A 60 -20.02 8.27 4.24
CA LYS A 60 -21.38 7.74 4.08
C LYS A 60 -21.39 6.41 3.34
N SER A 61 -20.67 6.32 2.24
CA SER A 61 -20.58 5.09 1.45
C SER A 61 -19.54 4.12 2.01
N GLY A 62 -18.58 4.61 2.80
CA GLY A 62 -17.42 3.86 3.27
C GLY A 62 -16.46 3.50 2.15
N LEU A 63 -16.48 4.25 1.04
CA LEU A 63 -15.61 4.01 -0.11
C LEU A 63 -14.36 4.89 -0.06
N ALA A 64 -13.23 4.29 -0.38
CA ALA A 64 -11.94 4.97 -0.49
C ALA A 64 -11.39 4.88 -1.89
N SER A 65 -10.75 5.94 -2.35
CA SER A 65 -10.00 5.99 -3.60
C SER A 65 -8.69 6.71 -3.36
N GLY A 66 -7.62 6.31 -4.01
CA GLY A 66 -6.33 6.95 -3.78
C GLY A 66 -5.15 6.23 -4.37
N ARG A 67 -3.98 6.65 -3.89
CA ARG A 67 -2.69 6.10 -4.29
C ARG A 67 -1.78 5.97 -3.07
N CYS A 68 -1.10 4.83 -2.95
CA CYS A 68 -0.03 4.61 -1.99
C CYS A 68 1.28 4.33 -2.71
N SER A 69 2.40 4.73 -2.13
CA SER A 69 3.73 4.45 -2.69
C SER A 69 4.78 4.22 -1.62
N VAL A 70 5.76 3.37 -1.98
CA VAL A 70 6.99 3.13 -1.21
C VAL A 70 8.17 3.43 -2.13
N PRO A 71 9.04 4.41 -1.81
CA PRO A 71 10.24 4.67 -2.58
C PRO A 71 11.18 3.46 -2.54
N LEU A 72 11.67 3.03 -3.70
CA LEU A 72 12.53 1.85 -3.78
C LEU A 72 13.83 2.01 -2.99
N GLU A 73 14.40 3.22 -2.99
CA GLU A 73 15.63 3.51 -2.24
C GLU A 73 15.48 3.39 -0.71
N SER A 74 14.24 3.55 -0.18
CA SER A 74 13.95 3.41 1.24
C SER A 74 13.86 1.96 1.72
N ILE A 75 13.80 1.01 0.79
CA ILE A 75 13.64 -0.41 1.13
C ILE A 75 15.00 -0.99 1.52
N ARG A 76 15.04 -1.59 2.71
CA ARG A 76 16.18 -2.32 3.27
C ARG A 76 15.88 -3.82 3.28
N VAL A 77 16.83 -4.61 2.81
CA VAL A 77 16.72 -6.07 2.77
C VAL A 77 17.62 -6.67 3.83
N ASP A 78 17.05 -7.38 4.81
CA ASP A 78 17.74 -8.03 5.93
C ASP A 78 18.71 -7.11 6.70
N ASN A 79 18.49 -5.81 6.66
CA ASN A 79 19.41 -4.78 7.17
C ASN A 79 20.85 -4.90 6.59
N ASP A 80 20.97 -5.38 5.36
CA ASP A 80 22.22 -5.60 4.64
C ASP A 80 22.26 -4.70 3.39
N ASP A 81 23.30 -3.87 3.26
CA ASP A 81 23.42 -2.92 2.15
C ASP A 81 23.62 -3.63 0.81
N THR A 82 24.40 -4.73 0.78
CA THR A 82 24.65 -5.51 -0.44
C THR A 82 23.37 -6.17 -0.96
N LYS A 83 22.58 -6.78 -0.06
CA LYS A 83 21.27 -7.35 -0.42
C LYS A 83 20.30 -6.27 -0.87
N SER A 84 20.29 -5.12 -0.22
CA SER A 84 19.46 -3.97 -0.59
C SER A 84 19.81 -3.43 -1.97
N ASP A 85 21.11 -3.34 -2.31
CA ASP A 85 21.57 -2.91 -3.63
C ASP A 85 21.22 -3.93 -4.72
N HIS A 86 21.37 -5.21 -4.45
CA HIS A 86 20.93 -6.27 -5.38
C HIS A 86 19.43 -6.18 -5.65
N PHE A 87 18.62 -6.00 -4.60
CA PHE A 87 17.17 -5.83 -4.74
C PHE A 87 16.83 -4.63 -5.61
N ARG A 88 17.46 -3.47 -5.37
CA ARG A 88 17.25 -2.25 -6.18
C ARG A 88 17.58 -2.48 -7.65
N GLN A 89 18.71 -3.13 -7.94
CA GLN A 89 19.11 -3.47 -9.31
C GLN A 89 18.09 -4.41 -9.98
N TRP A 90 17.57 -5.39 -9.26
CA TRP A 90 16.55 -6.32 -9.78
C TRP A 90 15.23 -5.60 -10.01
N ALA A 91 14.80 -4.76 -9.10
CA ALA A 91 13.54 -4.04 -9.21
C ALA A 91 13.55 -2.98 -10.32
N THR A 92 14.68 -2.30 -10.55
CA THR A 92 14.83 -1.32 -11.65
C THR A 92 15.12 -1.98 -13.00
N ASN A 93 15.47 -3.27 -13.03
CA ASN A 93 16.00 -3.96 -14.21
C ASN A 93 17.22 -3.25 -14.80
N LYS A 94 18.01 -2.54 -13.98
CA LYS A 94 19.14 -1.69 -14.40
C LYS A 94 18.77 -0.64 -15.47
N LYS A 95 17.49 -0.28 -15.61
CA LYS A 95 16.98 0.64 -16.64
C LYS A 95 16.56 1.99 -16.08
N SER A 96 16.38 2.10 -14.77
CA SER A 96 15.93 3.32 -14.09
C SER A 96 16.81 3.59 -12.88
N ASP A 97 16.95 4.86 -12.50
CA ASP A 97 17.57 5.21 -11.23
C ASP A 97 16.66 4.72 -10.08
N PRO A 98 17.19 4.02 -9.07
CA PRO A 98 16.41 3.62 -7.90
C PRO A 98 15.69 4.78 -7.19
N LYS A 99 16.24 6.00 -7.27
CA LYS A 99 15.64 7.22 -6.69
C LYS A 99 14.32 7.60 -7.32
N ASP A 100 14.16 7.32 -8.62
CA ASP A 100 12.95 7.62 -9.38
C ASP A 100 11.93 6.48 -9.32
N CYS A 101 12.32 5.35 -8.72
CA CYS A 101 11.51 4.14 -8.66
C CYS A 101 10.67 4.05 -7.38
N ARG A 102 9.43 3.59 -7.54
CA ARG A 102 8.50 3.32 -6.44
C ARG A 102 7.77 2.00 -6.67
N LEU A 103 7.41 1.35 -5.58
CA LEU A 103 6.30 0.41 -5.56
C LEU A 103 5.03 1.24 -5.34
N GLU A 104 4.03 1.10 -6.21
CA GLU A 104 2.82 1.92 -6.16
C GLU A 104 1.56 1.05 -6.26
N ALA A 105 0.55 1.46 -5.51
CA ALA A 105 -0.81 0.91 -5.58
C ALA A 105 -1.79 2.05 -5.83
N THR A 106 -2.60 1.95 -6.88
CA THR A 106 -3.68 2.90 -7.17
C THR A 106 -5.01 2.17 -7.08
N PHE A 107 -5.93 2.72 -6.31
CA PHE A 107 -7.22 2.06 -6.06
C PHE A 107 -8.39 3.03 -6.22
N LYS A 108 -9.52 2.47 -6.60
CA LYS A 108 -10.79 3.20 -6.79
C LYS A 108 -11.91 2.42 -6.11
N SER A 109 -12.73 3.13 -5.34
CA SER A 109 -13.95 2.57 -4.74
C SER A 109 -13.74 1.33 -3.88
N VAL A 110 -12.63 1.29 -3.13
CA VAL A 110 -12.37 0.22 -2.15
C VAL A 110 -13.29 0.42 -0.96
N LYS A 111 -14.01 -0.63 -0.55
CA LYS A 111 -14.90 -0.58 0.60
C LYS A 111 -14.07 -0.75 1.89
N LEU A 112 -13.93 0.34 2.65
CA LEU A 112 -13.24 0.39 3.94
C LEU A 112 -14.18 0.65 5.13
N GLY A 113 -15.50 0.77 4.91
CA GLY A 113 -16.42 1.12 5.97
C GLY A 113 -17.89 1.00 5.54
N PRO A 114 -18.84 1.64 6.26
CA PRO A 114 -18.62 2.75 7.22
C PRO A 114 -17.83 2.32 8.45
N LEU A 115 -16.92 3.19 8.90
CA LEU A 115 -16.09 2.92 10.07
C LEU A 115 -16.79 3.42 11.34
N ALA A 116 -16.78 2.60 12.38
CA ALA A 116 -17.17 3.02 13.73
C ALA A 116 -15.91 3.11 14.62
N PRO A 117 -15.84 4.06 15.56
CA PRO A 117 -14.70 4.19 16.46
C PRO A 117 -14.34 2.86 17.14
N GLU A 118 -13.07 2.51 17.12
CA GLU A 118 -12.50 1.31 17.77
C GLU A 118 -13.07 -0.04 17.32
N GLN A 119 -13.83 -0.07 16.22
CA GLN A 119 -14.35 -1.29 15.62
C GLN A 119 -13.60 -1.62 14.32
N PRO A 120 -12.89 -2.75 14.25
CA PRO A 120 -12.18 -3.12 13.03
C PRO A 120 -13.17 -3.51 11.92
N PHE A 121 -12.99 -2.93 10.74
CA PHE A 121 -13.73 -3.27 9.54
C PHE A 121 -12.85 -4.12 8.60
N PRO A 122 -13.17 -5.40 8.37
CA PRO A 122 -12.42 -6.23 7.44
C PRO A 122 -12.74 -5.84 5.99
N PHE A 123 -11.73 -5.89 5.12
CA PHE A 123 -11.91 -5.66 3.70
C PHE A 123 -11.13 -6.66 2.84
N SER A 124 -11.60 -6.86 1.62
CA SER A 124 -10.92 -7.61 0.58
C SER A 124 -11.19 -6.94 -0.77
N THR A 125 -10.14 -6.71 -1.54
CA THR A 125 -10.24 -5.99 -2.82
C THR A 125 -9.14 -6.41 -3.78
N GLU A 126 -9.30 -6.07 -5.05
CA GLU A 126 -8.30 -6.25 -6.09
C GLU A 126 -7.72 -4.88 -6.47
N ILE A 127 -6.39 -4.75 -6.40
CA ILE A 127 -5.69 -3.47 -6.63
C ILE A 127 -4.58 -3.67 -7.67
N PRO A 128 -4.49 -2.83 -8.71
CA PRO A 128 -3.34 -2.81 -9.60
C PRO A 128 -2.12 -2.24 -8.88
N PHE A 129 -1.00 -2.95 -8.96
CA PHE A 129 0.29 -2.50 -8.48
C PHE A 129 1.21 -2.20 -9.66
N THR A 130 2.18 -1.31 -9.43
CA THR A 130 3.30 -1.09 -10.34
C THR A 130 4.62 -1.09 -9.58
N VAL A 131 5.67 -1.54 -10.22
CA VAL A 131 7.05 -1.45 -9.71
C VAL A 131 7.88 -0.69 -10.72
N CYS A 132 8.43 0.46 -10.32
CA CYS A 132 9.10 1.39 -11.24
C CYS A 132 8.24 1.69 -12.49
N GLY A 133 6.95 1.94 -12.32
CA GLY A 133 5.99 2.19 -13.39
C GLY A 133 5.58 0.95 -14.22
N ARG A 134 6.14 -0.23 -13.94
CA ARG A 134 5.77 -1.47 -14.63
C ARG A 134 4.59 -2.15 -13.93
N PRO A 135 3.47 -2.36 -14.61
CA PRO A 135 2.37 -3.19 -14.12
C PRO A 135 2.75 -4.67 -14.16
N ARG A 136 1.89 -5.51 -13.62
CA ARG A 136 1.97 -6.97 -13.83
C ARG A 136 2.04 -7.31 -15.32
N ALA A 137 2.88 -8.25 -15.67
CA ALA A 137 3.10 -8.63 -17.07
C ALA A 137 1.85 -9.27 -17.72
N ASP A 138 0.98 -9.87 -16.90
CA ASP A 138 -0.29 -10.48 -17.30
C ASP A 138 -1.47 -9.49 -17.29
N GLY A 139 -1.22 -8.22 -16.89
CA GLY A 139 -2.25 -7.20 -16.75
C GLY A 139 -3.18 -7.38 -15.54
N GLY A 140 -2.88 -8.32 -14.65
CA GLY A 140 -3.69 -8.63 -13.47
C GLY A 140 -3.52 -7.63 -12.33
N THR A 141 -4.25 -7.91 -11.26
CA THR A 141 -4.28 -7.16 -9.99
C THR A 141 -3.72 -8.02 -8.85
N GLU A 142 -3.46 -7.38 -7.72
CA GLU A 142 -3.15 -8.08 -6.47
C GLU A 142 -4.38 -8.14 -5.58
N LYS A 143 -4.67 -9.32 -5.04
CA LYS A 143 -5.68 -9.46 -4.00
C LYS A 143 -5.13 -8.94 -2.69
N VAL A 144 -5.76 -7.88 -2.18
CA VAL A 144 -5.41 -7.24 -0.91
C VAL A 144 -6.50 -7.53 0.11
N THR A 145 -6.12 -8.09 1.24
CA THR A 145 -7.02 -8.32 2.39
C THR A 145 -6.53 -7.52 3.58
N GLY A 146 -7.43 -7.13 4.47
CA GLY A 146 -6.98 -6.36 5.63
C GLY A 146 -8.09 -5.91 6.56
N THR A 147 -7.73 -4.97 7.44
CA THR A 147 -8.64 -4.32 8.37
C THR A 147 -8.38 -2.82 8.40
N ALA A 148 -9.46 -2.03 8.46
CA ALA A 148 -9.44 -0.61 8.75
C ALA A 148 -10.03 -0.36 10.14
N LEU A 149 -9.41 0.50 10.94
CA LEU A 149 -9.81 0.83 12.30
C LEU A 149 -9.74 2.33 12.52
N LEU A 150 -10.88 2.92 12.90
CA LEU A 150 -10.99 4.34 13.17
C LEU A 150 -10.63 4.64 14.63
N PHE A 151 -9.72 5.58 14.84
CA PHE A 151 -9.41 6.16 16.15
C PHE A 151 -9.89 7.60 16.20
N PRO A 152 -10.67 7.97 17.23
CA PRO A 152 -11.10 9.35 17.42
C PRO A 152 -9.91 10.27 17.76
N PRO A 153 -10.08 11.59 17.63
CA PRO A 153 -9.10 12.55 18.10
C PRO A 153 -8.69 12.31 19.56
N GLY A 154 -7.42 12.46 19.87
CA GLY A 154 -6.84 12.20 21.19
C GLY A 154 -6.17 10.82 21.36
N ALA A 155 -6.56 9.81 20.58
CA ALA A 155 -5.95 8.48 20.67
C ALA A 155 -4.55 8.43 20.01
N TYR A 156 -4.37 9.11 18.87
CA TYR A 156 -3.10 9.18 18.11
C TYR A 156 -2.78 10.62 17.66
N GLY A 157 -3.12 11.63 18.45
CA GLY A 157 -2.95 13.04 18.18
C GLY A 157 -4.27 13.79 18.05
N ASP A 158 -4.21 15.04 17.60
CA ASP A 158 -5.36 15.96 17.61
C ASP A 158 -6.39 15.69 16.50
N LYS A 159 -6.02 14.85 15.52
CA LYS A 159 -6.86 14.50 14.39
C LYS A 159 -7.31 13.06 14.43
N GLU A 160 -8.46 12.82 13.83
CA GLU A 160 -8.94 11.48 13.54
C GLU A 160 -7.92 10.70 12.70
N THR A 161 -7.73 9.44 13.05
CA THR A 161 -6.74 8.58 12.42
C THR A 161 -7.36 7.23 12.05
N ILE A 162 -7.19 6.82 10.80
CA ILE A 162 -7.56 5.47 10.34
C ILE A 162 -6.30 4.62 10.28
N ARG A 163 -6.25 3.57 11.08
CA ARG A 163 -5.21 2.55 10.98
C ARG A 163 -5.64 1.50 9.97
N ILE A 164 -4.80 1.25 8.98
CA ILE A 164 -5.00 0.23 7.95
C ILE A 164 -3.92 -0.83 8.13
N ARG A 165 -4.33 -2.09 8.27
CA ARG A 165 -3.46 -3.26 8.13
C ARG A 165 -3.89 -4.00 6.88
N ALA A 166 -2.97 -4.25 5.96
CA ALA A 166 -3.27 -4.88 4.70
C ALA A 166 -2.20 -5.92 4.34
N GLU A 167 -2.61 -6.97 3.68
CA GLU A 167 -1.76 -8.08 3.26
C GLU A 167 -2.03 -8.46 1.81
N VAL A 168 -0.96 -8.78 1.07
CA VAL A 168 -0.96 -9.47 -0.21
C VAL A 168 -0.25 -10.81 -0.01
N SER A 169 -0.99 -11.89 0.14
CA SER A 169 -0.43 -13.19 0.57
C SER A 169 0.37 -13.93 -0.51
N ASN A 170 0.23 -13.59 -1.78
CA ASN A 170 0.86 -14.28 -2.91
C ASN A 170 1.42 -13.30 -3.94
N PHE A 171 2.13 -12.26 -3.48
CA PHE A 171 2.78 -11.32 -4.37
C PHE A 171 3.82 -12.05 -5.23
N ASP A 172 3.61 -12.06 -6.54
CA ASP A 172 4.49 -12.70 -7.51
C ASP A 172 5.48 -11.69 -8.08
N ARG A 173 6.72 -11.67 -7.55
CA ARG A 173 7.77 -10.75 -8.02
C ARG A 173 8.14 -10.96 -9.49
N ASP A 174 7.94 -12.17 -9.99
CA ASP A 174 8.24 -12.53 -11.38
C ASP A 174 7.28 -11.85 -12.35
N ALA A 175 6.01 -11.73 -11.97
CA ALA A 175 5.01 -11.00 -12.73
C ALA A 175 5.37 -9.51 -12.93
N TYR A 176 6.17 -8.93 -12.04
CA TYR A 176 6.72 -7.56 -12.16
C TYR A 176 8.12 -7.52 -12.76
N ARG A 177 8.64 -8.66 -13.21
CA ARG A 177 10.00 -8.80 -13.76
C ARG A 177 11.08 -8.36 -12.76
N ILE A 178 10.90 -8.71 -11.49
CA ILE A 178 11.88 -8.48 -10.42
C ILE A 178 12.70 -9.74 -10.24
N GLY A 179 13.99 -9.64 -10.47
CA GLY A 179 14.90 -10.76 -10.24
C GLY A 179 16.08 -10.78 -11.19
N PRO A 180 17.08 -11.62 -10.88
CA PRO A 180 18.33 -11.70 -11.63
C PRO A 180 18.13 -12.14 -13.09
N LYS A 181 17.09 -12.95 -13.38
CA LYS A 181 16.82 -13.38 -14.76
C LYS A 181 16.49 -12.22 -15.71
N TYR A 182 16.13 -11.05 -15.18
CA TYR A 182 15.81 -9.87 -15.97
C TYR A 182 16.95 -8.87 -16.07
N THR A 183 17.97 -8.99 -15.22
CA THR A 183 19.06 -8.01 -15.10
C THR A 183 20.42 -8.57 -15.44
N GLU A 184 20.59 -9.87 -15.35
CA GLU A 184 21.88 -10.55 -15.50
C GLU A 184 21.90 -11.38 -16.76
N GLY A 185 23.09 -11.52 -17.37
CA GLY A 185 23.29 -12.39 -18.53
C GLY A 185 23.05 -13.86 -18.17
N TRP A 186 22.83 -14.71 -19.18
CA TRP A 186 22.49 -16.13 -18.98
C TRP A 186 23.53 -16.93 -18.15
N LEU A 187 24.81 -16.58 -18.22
CA LEU A 187 25.89 -17.23 -17.44
C LEU A 187 25.76 -16.90 -15.94
N ALA A 188 25.42 -15.67 -15.61
CA ALA A 188 25.17 -15.27 -14.22
C ALA A 188 23.93 -15.99 -13.63
N ARG A 189 22.93 -16.31 -14.48
CA ARG A 189 21.73 -17.09 -14.06
C ARG A 189 22.07 -18.51 -13.60
N VAL A 190 23.16 -19.08 -14.09
CA VAL A 190 23.59 -20.43 -13.72
C VAL A 190 24.41 -20.44 -12.43
N GLN A 191 25.12 -19.36 -12.16
CA GLN A 191 26.05 -19.25 -11.04
C GLN A 191 25.49 -18.56 -9.79
N THR A 192 24.44 -17.76 -9.94
CA THR A 192 23.90 -17.01 -8.80
C THR A 192 22.87 -17.82 -8.02
N LEU A 193 22.93 -17.65 -6.72
CA LEU A 193 21.92 -17.98 -5.69
C LEU A 193 20.48 -17.57 -6.04
N ALA A 194 20.23 -17.06 -7.23
CA ALA A 194 18.97 -16.61 -7.78
C ALA A 194 17.87 -17.69 -7.83
N LYS A 195 18.25 -18.95 -7.82
CA LYS A 195 17.33 -20.08 -7.65
C LYS A 195 16.88 -20.27 -6.21
N VAL A 196 17.35 -19.39 -5.32
CA VAL A 196 17.27 -19.57 -3.87
C VAL A 196 16.14 -18.78 -3.26
N VAL A 197 15.69 -17.68 -3.91
CA VAL A 197 14.57 -16.85 -3.40
C VAL A 197 13.30 -17.19 -4.16
N ALA A 198 12.25 -17.54 -3.44
CA ALA A 198 10.95 -17.86 -4.01
C ALA A 198 10.41 -16.73 -4.92
N GLU A 199 9.70 -17.11 -5.97
CA GLU A 199 9.04 -16.13 -6.85
C GLU A 199 7.87 -15.45 -6.17
N LYS A 200 7.20 -16.14 -5.25
CA LYS A 200 6.06 -15.65 -4.49
C LYS A 200 6.42 -15.38 -3.04
N GLY A 201 5.86 -14.31 -2.52
CA GLY A 201 6.03 -13.89 -1.13
C GLY A 201 4.79 -13.19 -0.60
N THR A 202 4.90 -12.68 0.61
CA THR A 202 3.83 -11.91 1.26
C THR A 202 4.28 -10.46 1.41
N ILE A 203 3.37 -9.53 1.13
CA ILE A 203 3.55 -8.11 1.46
C ILE A 203 2.59 -7.75 2.60
N ASP A 204 3.10 -7.14 3.64
CA ASP A 204 2.36 -6.61 4.77
C ASP A 204 2.51 -5.08 4.85
N LEU A 205 1.41 -4.41 5.16
CA LEU A 205 1.32 -2.97 5.34
C LEU A 205 0.66 -2.64 6.68
N SER A 206 1.23 -1.70 7.42
CA SER A 206 0.58 -1.07 8.57
C SER A 206 0.71 0.44 8.43
N LEU A 207 -0.44 1.12 8.23
CA LEU A 207 -0.51 2.52 7.86
C LEU A 207 -1.38 3.29 8.84
N PHE A 208 -1.01 4.56 9.07
CA PHE A 208 -1.79 5.52 9.84
C PHE A 208 -2.16 6.70 8.94
N ALA A 209 -3.39 6.67 8.42
CA ALA A 209 -3.96 7.72 7.59
C ALA A 209 -4.65 8.77 8.47
N ARG A 210 -4.30 10.03 8.29
CA ARG A 210 -4.84 11.15 9.06
C ARG A 210 -5.60 12.11 8.14
N VAL A 211 -6.65 12.71 8.66
CA VAL A 211 -7.37 13.80 7.98
C VAL A 211 -6.39 14.97 7.75
N LYS A 212 -6.36 15.50 6.51
CA LYS A 212 -5.53 16.66 6.12
C LYS A 212 -5.90 17.94 6.84
#